data_f2a931c46f0ea5422594b2fe0bb274d0
#
_entry.id   f2a931c46f0ea5422594b2fe0bb274d0
#
_cell.length_a   1.000
_cell.length_b   1.000
_cell.length_c   1.000
_cell.angle_alpha   90.00
_cell.angle_beta   90.00
_cell.angle_gamma   90.00
#
_symmetry.space_group_name_H-M   'P 1'
#
loop_
_entity.id
_entity.type
_entity.pdbx_description
1 polymer ?
#
loop_
_entity_poly.entity_id
_entity_poly.type
_entity_poly.pdbx_seq_one_letter_code
_entity_poly.pdbx_strand_id
1 'polypeptide(L)'
;MADLKVSVAGVEFHNPLIAASGTFGFGREYAEFYPLSALGGISSKGITLKARPGNPAPRIAEAPGGMLNAVGLQNPGVDHFIEKDLPWLREQGVTIIANIAGNTPEDYCAMAEKLNDTDIDMIEMNISCPNVKQGGVQFGTSCAGVEDITKAVRAHCKKPLMVKLSPNVTDISEIALAAESAGADAVSMINTLTGMRIDINTKRPIIHNNTGGFSGPALLPIAVRIRR
;
A
#
# COMPACT_ATOMS: atom_id res chain seq x y z
N MET A 1 -6.62 -22.93 23.14
CA MET A 1 -6.84 -21.97 22.02
C MET A 1 -5.80 -22.26 20.96
N ALA A 2 -6.14 -22.15 19.69
CA ALA A 2 -5.13 -22.30 18.62
C ALA A 2 -4.10 -21.17 18.72
N ASP A 3 -2.84 -21.49 18.49
CA ASP A 3 -1.81 -20.46 18.30
C ASP A 3 -1.99 -19.84 16.92
N LEU A 4 -2.23 -18.53 16.89
CA LEU A 4 -2.45 -17.76 15.66
C LEU A 4 -1.21 -16.95 15.24
N LYS A 5 -0.09 -17.09 15.97
CA LYS A 5 1.15 -16.38 15.64
C LYS A 5 1.66 -16.78 14.28
N VAL A 6 2.14 -15.80 13.53
CA VAL A 6 2.80 -16.00 12.25
C VAL A 6 4.03 -15.11 12.16
N SER A 7 5.03 -15.53 11.39
CA SER A 7 6.22 -14.73 11.09
C SER A 7 6.31 -14.47 9.60
N VAL A 8 6.58 -13.23 9.21
CA VAL A 8 6.80 -12.82 7.81
C VAL A 8 8.08 -12.02 7.74
N ALA A 9 9.05 -12.48 6.96
CA ALA A 9 10.34 -11.82 6.81
C ALA A 9 11.04 -11.50 8.15
N GLY A 10 10.90 -12.40 9.13
CA GLY A 10 11.48 -12.25 10.48
C GLY A 10 10.69 -11.32 11.42
N VAL A 11 9.60 -10.73 10.96
CA VAL A 11 8.68 -9.93 11.79
C VAL A 11 7.57 -10.82 12.36
N GLU A 12 7.42 -10.80 13.67
CA GLU A 12 6.40 -11.57 14.38
C GLU A 12 5.06 -10.84 14.44
N PHE A 13 3.99 -11.55 14.10
CA PHE A 13 2.60 -11.09 14.22
C PHE A 13 1.86 -12.04 15.18
N HIS A 14 1.18 -11.53 16.17
CA HIS A 14 0.47 -12.37 17.15
C HIS A 14 -0.80 -13.05 16.55
N ASN A 15 -1.25 -12.59 15.37
CA ASN A 15 -2.24 -13.27 14.53
C ASN A 15 -2.07 -12.80 13.06
N PRO A 16 -2.66 -13.50 12.06
CA PRO A 16 -2.45 -13.21 10.65
C PRO A 16 -3.29 -12.04 10.11
N LEU A 17 -4.07 -11.34 10.93
CA LEU A 17 -4.93 -10.26 10.48
C LEU A 17 -4.14 -8.96 10.40
N ILE A 18 -3.92 -8.45 9.19
CA ILE A 18 -3.25 -7.20 8.93
C ILE A 18 -4.24 -6.23 8.26
N ALA A 19 -4.45 -5.07 8.86
CA ALA A 19 -5.24 -4.01 8.24
C ALA A 19 -4.50 -3.46 7.02
N ALA A 20 -5.15 -3.49 5.84
CA ALA A 20 -4.52 -3.09 4.59
C ALA A 20 -4.40 -1.56 4.47
N SER A 21 -3.27 -1.11 3.91
CA SER A 21 -3.04 0.29 3.58
C SER A 21 -4.14 0.85 2.68
N GLY A 22 -4.51 2.10 2.93
CA GLY A 22 -5.49 2.85 2.14
C GLY A 22 -6.93 2.72 2.63
N THR A 23 -7.26 1.70 3.44
CA THR A 23 -8.61 1.48 3.98
C THR A 23 -8.70 1.77 5.47
N PHE A 24 -7.57 1.86 6.15
CA PHE A 24 -7.49 1.93 7.61
C PHE A 24 -6.87 3.24 8.13
N GLY A 25 -6.44 4.13 7.24
CA GLY A 25 -5.74 5.36 7.62
C GLY A 25 -4.48 5.07 8.45
N PHE A 26 -4.37 5.75 9.59
CA PHE A 26 -3.39 5.42 10.63
C PHE A 26 -4.05 4.72 11.84
N GLY A 27 -5.30 4.27 11.70
CA GLY A 27 -6.02 3.49 12.70
C GLY A 27 -6.78 4.30 13.74
N ARG A 28 -6.64 5.63 13.80
CA ARG A 28 -7.25 6.47 14.85
C ARG A 28 -8.77 6.33 14.89
N GLU A 29 -9.41 6.37 13.74
CA GLU A 29 -10.86 6.25 13.62
C GLU A 29 -11.35 4.85 14.04
N TYR A 30 -10.56 3.83 13.79
CA TYR A 30 -10.92 2.45 14.16
C TYR A 30 -10.66 2.14 15.62
N ALA A 31 -9.70 2.84 16.25
CA ALA A 31 -9.43 2.70 17.68
C ALA A 31 -10.62 3.11 18.56
N GLU A 32 -11.57 3.88 18.02
CA GLU A 32 -12.83 4.22 18.70
C GLU A 32 -13.77 3.02 18.83
N PHE A 33 -13.64 1.99 17.99
CA PHE A 33 -14.54 0.83 17.95
C PHE A 33 -13.96 -0.40 18.63
N TYR A 34 -12.63 -0.59 18.58
CA TYR A 34 -11.96 -1.73 19.19
C TYR A 34 -10.46 -1.46 19.40
N PRO A 35 -9.81 -2.15 20.36
CA PRO A 35 -8.38 -2.01 20.58
C PRO A 35 -7.61 -2.49 19.33
N LEU A 36 -6.70 -1.67 18.80
CA LEU A 36 -5.94 -2.02 17.61
C LEU A 36 -5.02 -3.22 17.83
N SER A 37 -4.65 -3.51 19.09
CA SER A 37 -3.93 -4.72 19.48
C SER A 37 -4.69 -6.03 19.20
N ALA A 38 -5.95 -5.98 18.83
CA ALA A 38 -6.68 -7.14 18.32
C ALA A 38 -6.22 -7.57 16.91
N LEU A 39 -5.57 -6.68 16.17
CA LEU A 39 -4.98 -6.96 14.86
C LEU A 39 -3.54 -7.42 15.00
N GLY A 40 -3.12 -8.38 14.19
CA GLY A 40 -1.72 -8.78 14.09
C GLY A 40 -0.81 -7.65 13.62
N GLY A 41 -1.29 -6.80 12.70
CA GLY A 41 -0.54 -5.67 12.20
C GLY A 41 -1.39 -4.63 11.49
N ILE A 42 -0.81 -3.46 11.26
CA ILE A 42 -1.40 -2.38 10.48
C ILE A 42 -0.41 -1.95 9.40
N SER A 43 -0.82 -2.02 8.13
CA SER A 43 -0.14 -1.30 7.06
C SER A 43 -0.71 0.11 7.00
N SER A 44 0.12 1.10 7.31
CA SER A 44 -0.27 2.50 7.42
C SER A 44 -0.84 3.07 6.12
N LYS A 45 -1.50 4.21 6.18
CA LYS A 45 -1.80 5.02 5.00
C LYS A 45 -0.52 5.22 4.19
N GLY A 46 -0.61 5.08 2.86
CA GLY A 46 0.52 5.32 1.97
C GLY A 46 1.14 6.70 2.20
N ILE A 47 2.38 6.71 2.68
CA ILE A 47 3.16 7.88 3.06
C ILE A 47 4.01 8.31 1.87
N THR A 48 4.13 9.60 1.64
CA THR A 48 5.04 10.18 0.63
C THR A 48 6.08 11.08 1.30
N LEU A 49 7.17 11.37 0.60
CA LEU A 49 8.26 12.20 1.16
C LEU A 49 7.75 13.57 1.63
N LYS A 50 6.82 14.17 0.88
CA LYS A 50 6.12 15.41 1.24
C LYS A 50 4.62 15.15 1.35
N ALA A 51 3.92 15.98 2.12
CA ALA A 51 2.47 15.93 2.23
C ALA A 51 1.78 16.04 0.88
N ARG A 52 0.65 15.34 0.71
CA ARG A 52 -0.20 15.39 -0.50
C ARG A 52 -1.65 15.66 -0.13
N PRO A 53 -2.32 16.60 -0.82
CA PRO A 53 -3.74 16.88 -0.62
C PRO A 53 -4.64 15.79 -1.24
N GLY A 54 -4.10 14.93 -2.10
CA GLY A 54 -4.88 14.00 -2.91
C GLY A 54 -5.50 14.63 -4.13
N ASN A 55 -6.34 13.86 -4.83
CA ASN A 55 -7.03 14.29 -6.05
C ASN A 55 -8.29 15.11 -5.72
N PRO A 56 -8.77 15.95 -6.68
CA PRO A 56 -10.06 16.63 -6.55
C PRO A 56 -11.24 15.68 -6.41
N ALA A 57 -12.28 16.12 -5.72
CA ALA A 57 -13.57 15.42 -5.62
C ALA A 57 -14.42 15.62 -6.91
N PRO A 58 -15.35 14.66 -7.21
CA PRO A 58 -15.58 13.38 -6.52
C PRO A 58 -14.47 12.37 -6.83
N ARG A 59 -13.94 11.74 -5.80
CA ARG A 59 -12.79 10.83 -5.91
C ARG A 59 -13.04 9.42 -5.36
N ILE A 60 -14.26 9.19 -4.89
CA ILE A 60 -14.78 7.88 -4.51
C ILE A 60 -16.20 7.73 -5.05
N ALA A 61 -16.58 6.51 -5.39
CA ALA A 61 -17.93 6.19 -5.82
C ALA A 61 -18.26 4.73 -5.49
N GLU A 62 -19.47 4.48 -5.01
CA GLU A 62 -19.97 3.11 -4.86
C GLU A 62 -20.13 2.44 -6.22
N ALA A 63 -19.95 1.14 -6.25
CA ALA A 63 -20.18 0.28 -7.41
C ALA A 63 -20.76 -1.06 -6.93
N PRO A 64 -21.49 -1.81 -7.77
CA PRO A 64 -21.99 -3.12 -7.39
C PRO A 64 -20.86 -4.02 -6.86
N GLY A 65 -21.00 -4.47 -5.61
CA GLY A 65 -20.02 -5.34 -4.95
C GLY A 65 -18.71 -4.67 -4.51
N GLY A 66 -18.64 -3.32 -4.51
CA GLY A 66 -17.42 -2.64 -4.07
C GLY A 66 -17.46 -1.13 -4.22
N MET A 67 -16.28 -0.54 -4.32
CA MET A 67 -16.08 0.90 -4.39
C MET A 67 -14.96 1.25 -5.38
N LEU A 68 -15.16 2.29 -6.16
CA LEU A 68 -14.12 2.95 -6.94
C LEU A 68 -13.48 4.07 -6.13
N ASN A 69 -12.17 4.16 -6.12
CA ASN A 69 -11.45 5.27 -5.52
C ASN A 69 -10.31 5.78 -6.40
N ALA A 70 -10.12 7.08 -6.36
CA ALA A 70 -8.98 7.80 -6.90
C ALA A 70 -8.53 8.87 -5.90
N VAL A 71 -8.34 8.48 -4.65
CA VAL A 71 -7.99 9.40 -3.54
C VAL A 71 -6.68 10.14 -3.80
N GLY A 72 -5.72 9.53 -4.51
CA GLY A 72 -4.49 10.21 -4.92
C GLY A 72 -3.46 10.34 -3.80
N LEU A 73 -3.33 9.32 -2.95
CA LEU A 73 -2.34 9.27 -1.86
C LEU A 73 -2.41 10.49 -0.91
N GLN A 74 -3.59 10.96 -0.57
CA GLN A 74 -3.72 12.00 0.47
C GLN A 74 -3.05 11.53 1.75
N ASN A 75 -2.03 12.26 2.22
CA ASN A 75 -1.27 11.93 3.43
C ASN A 75 -0.48 13.15 3.92
N PRO A 76 -0.08 13.19 5.20
CA PRO A 76 0.62 14.31 5.79
C PRO A 76 2.14 14.36 5.51
N GLY A 77 2.72 13.34 4.86
CA GLY A 77 4.16 13.21 4.62
C GLY A 77 4.87 12.39 5.70
N VAL A 78 6.10 11.95 5.35
CA VAL A 78 6.88 11.02 6.20
C VAL A 78 7.30 11.64 7.53
N ASP A 79 7.65 12.92 7.54
CA ASP A 79 8.10 13.60 8.78
C ASP A 79 6.96 13.69 9.79
N HIS A 80 5.75 14.05 9.35
CA HIS A 80 4.56 14.03 10.21
C HIS A 80 4.25 12.63 10.74
N PHE A 81 4.35 11.62 9.88
CA PHE A 81 4.15 10.23 10.31
C PHE A 81 5.11 9.85 11.44
N ILE A 82 6.40 10.13 11.27
CA ILE A 82 7.44 9.81 12.27
C ILE A 82 7.19 10.55 13.59
N GLU A 83 6.82 11.83 13.51
CA GLU A 83 6.67 12.68 14.69
C GLU A 83 5.34 12.50 15.44
N LYS A 84 4.27 12.17 14.75
CA LYS A 84 2.89 12.21 15.30
C LYS A 84 2.15 10.86 15.26
N ASP A 85 2.21 10.16 14.14
CA ASP A 85 1.40 8.95 13.98
C ASP A 85 2.11 7.70 14.50
N LEU A 86 3.40 7.58 14.26
CA LEU A 86 4.19 6.43 14.68
C LEU A 86 4.24 6.26 16.22
N PRO A 87 4.53 7.29 17.03
CA PRO A 87 4.51 7.16 18.49
C PRO A 87 3.15 6.70 19.01
N TRP A 88 2.07 7.29 18.49
CA TRP A 88 0.71 6.89 18.84
C TRP A 88 0.41 5.44 18.47
N LEU A 89 0.81 4.99 17.27
CA LEU A 89 0.63 3.60 16.83
C LEU A 89 1.38 2.62 17.75
N ARG A 90 2.58 2.97 18.20
CA ARG A 90 3.34 2.14 19.16
C ARG A 90 2.62 1.96 20.50
N GLU A 91 1.96 2.99 20.98
CA GLU A 91 1.15 2.92 22.21
C GLU A 91 -0.02 1.93 22.06
N GLN A 92 -0.48 1.64 20.83
CA GLN A 92 -1.57 0.69 20.57
C GLN A 92 -1.13 -0.78 20.65
N GLY A 93 0.18 -1.08 20.73
CA GLY A 93 0.70 -2.45 20.88
C GLY A 93 0.47 -3.33 19.65
N VAL A 94 0.52 -2.76 18.44
CA VAL A 94 0.32 -3.45 17.17
C VAL A 94 1.58 -3.41 16.33
N THR A 95 1.83 -4.45 15.51
CA THR A 95 2.94 -4.47 14.55
C THR A 95 2.71 -3.42 13.45
N ILE A 96 3.69 -2.56 13.19
CA ILE A 96 3.57 -1.40 12.32
C ILE A 96 4.32 -1.63 11.01
N ILE A 97 3.58 -1.68 9.92
CA ILE A 97 4.10 -1.73 8.55
C ILE A 97 3.95 -0.33 7.95
N ALA A 98 5.06 0.36 7.70
CA ALA A 98 5.03 1.67 7.05
C ALA A 98 4.84 1.49 5.54
N ASN A 99 3.66 1.84 5.01
CA ASN A 99 3.43 1.83 3.57
C ASN A 99 4.00 3.11 2.95
N ILE A 100 4.94 2.98 2.03
CA ILE A 100 5.57 4.11 1.35
C ILE A 100 5.22 4.15 -0.13
N ALA A 101 5.04 5.36 -0.68
CA ALA A 101 4.80 5.59 -2.09
C ALA A 101 5.52 6.85 -2.56
N GLY A 102 6.12 6.82 -3.74
CA GLY A 102 6.87 7.92 -4.33
C GLY A 102 6.56 8.13 -5.80
N ASN A 103 7.11 9.18 -6.39
CA ASN A 103 7.05 9.45 -7.83
C ASN A 103 8.32 9.00 -8.53
N THR A 104 9.44 9.01 -7.84
CA THR A 104 10.77 8.66 -8.36
C THR A 104 11.45 7.64 -7.45
N PRO A 105 12.44 6.89 -7.92
CA PRO A 105 13.23 6.00 -7.07
C PRO A 105 13.85 6.72 -5.87
N GLU A 106 14.30 7.97 -6.08
CA GLU A 106 14.91 8.80 -5.04
C GLU A 106 13.93 9.11 -3.91
N ASP A 107 12.63 9.34 -4.22
CA ASP A 107 11.60 9.54 -3.20
C ASP A 107 11.50 8.29 -2.28
N TYR A 108 11.49 7.10 -2.88
CA TYR A 108 11.42 5.84 -2.11
C TYR A 108 12.69 5.59 -1.28
N CYS A 109 13.87 5.82 -1.86
CA CYS A 109 15.15 5.67 -1.16
C CYS A 109 15.23 6.62 0.04
N ALA A 110 14.90 7.90 -0.16
CA ALA A 110 14.91 8.89 0.92
C ALA A 110 13.93 8.56 2.05
N MET A 111 12.74 8.01 1.73
CA MET A 111 11.79 7.55 2.74
C MET A 111 12.31 6.31 3.50
N ALA A 112 12.91 5.36 2.80
CA ALA A 112 13.50 4.19 3.43
C ALA A 112 14.62 4.58 4.41
N GLU A 113 15.51 5.50 4.01
CA GLU A 113 16.55 6.04 4.88
C GLU A 113 15.97 6.71 6.13
N LYS A 114 14.96 7.58 5.99
CA LYS A 114 14.31 8.24 7.12
C LYS A 114 13.65 7.25 8.09
N LEU A 115 13.13 6.14 7.58
CA LEU A 115 12.43 5.12 8.37
C LEU A 115 13.36 4.08 9.01
N ASN A 116 14.60 3.96 8.56
CA ASN A 116 15.55 2.96 9.07
C ASN A 116 15.75 3.00 10.58
N ASP A 117 15.89 4.19 11.12
CA ASP A 117 16.21 4.41 12.53
C ASP A 117 14.95 4.72 13.37
N THR A 118 13.76 4.48 12.81
CA THR A 118 12.48 4.63 13.49
C THR A 118 11.96 3.30 14.04
N ASP A 119 10.96 3.39 14.90
CA ASP A 119 10.36 2.22 15.55
C ASP A 119 9.22 1.60 14.73
N ILE A 120 9.44 1.41 13.43
CA ILE A 120 8.58 0.58 12.56
C ILE A 120 9.13 -0.83 12.49
N ASP A 121 8.26 -1.82 12.24
CA ASP A 121 8.66 -3.22 12.13
C ASP A 121 9.04 -3.61 10.70
N MET A 122 8.38 -3.02 9.70
CA MET A 122 8.54 -3.37 8.28
C MET A 122 8.20 -2.18 7.38
N ILE A 123 8.79 -2.12 6.19
CA ILE A 123 8.39 -1.21 5.11
C ILE A 123 7.59 -1.99 4.06
N GLU A 124 6.40 -1.49 3.69
CA GLU A 124 5.64 -1.93 2.53
C GLU A 124 5.79 -0.91 1.39
N MET A 125 6.57 -1.25 0.39
CA MET A 125 6.81 -0.39 -0.78
C MET A 125 5.66 -0.53 -1.79
N ASN A 126 4.83 0.50 -1.93
CA ASN A 126 3.70 0.54 -2.87
C ASN A 126 4.16 1.05 -4.23
N ILE A 127 4.46 0.14 -5.15
CA ILE A 127 4.90 0.44 -6.53
C ILE A 127 3.76 0.54 -7.53
N SER A 128 2.50 0.43 -7.07
CA SER A 128 1.30 0.37 -7.91
C SER A 128 0.68 1.75 -8.19
N CYS A 129 1.37 2.86 -7.90
CA CYS A 129 0.80 4.20 -8.05
C CYS A 129 0.71 4.59 -9.53
N PRO A 130 -0.50 4.74 -10.12
CA PRO A 130 -0.67 5.02 -11.55
C PRO A 130 -0.35 6.48 -11.94
N ASN A 131 0.04 7.33 -10.99
CA ASN A 131 0.09 8.78 -11.15
C ASN A 131 1.50 9.35 -11.39
N VAL A 132 2.42 8.60 -12.00
CA VAL A 132 3.70 9.18 -12.43
C VAL A 132 3.51 9.92 -13.76
N LYS A 133 3.06 11.17 -13.70
CA LYS A 133 2.91 12.04 -14.90
C LYS A 133 4.22 12.54 -15.47
N GLN A 134 5.34 12.29 -14.82
CA GLN A 134 6.67 12.68 -15.34
C GLN A 134 7.51 11.42 -15.57
N GLY A 135 7.69 11.07 -16.83
CA GLY A 135 8.59 10.00 -17.27
C GLY A 135 7.95 8.66 -17.64
N GLY A 136 6.65 8.46 -17.46
CA GLY A 136 5.91 7.31 -18.05
C GLY A 136 6.24 5.92 -17.51
N VAL A 137 7.04 5.79 -16.47
CA VAL A 137 7.41 4.48 -15.93
C VAL A 137 6.50 4.14 -14.73
N GLN A 138 5.54 3.27 -14.96
CA GLN A 138 4.82 2.58 -13.88
C GLN A 138 5.74 1.47 -13.38
N PHE A 139 6.48 1.69 -12.28
CA PHE A 139 7.43 0.72 -11.74
C PHE A 139 6.84 -0.68 -11.56
N GLY A 140 5.59 -0.77 -11.14
CA GLY A 140 4.92 -2.04 -10.84
C GLY A 140 4.31 -2.78 -12.03
N THR A 141 4.53 -2.37 -13.28
CA THR A 141 3.87 -2.98 -14.47
C THR A 141 4.80 -3.81 -15.34
N SER A 142 6.10 -3.83 -15.08
CA SER A 142 7.07 -4.66 -15.78
C SER A 142 8.09 -5.25 -14.81
N CYS A 143 8.62 -6.44 -15.12
CA CYS A 143 9.65 -7.08 -14.30
C CYS A 143 10.88 -6.17 -14.14
N ALA A 144 11.37 -5.57 -15.22
CA ALA A 144 12.51 -4.67 -15.16
C ALA A 144 12.28 -3.46 -14.24
N GLY A 145 11.10 -2.81 -14.35
CA GLY A 145 10.77 -1.67 -13.48
C GLY A 145 10.66 -2.05 -12.01
N VAL A 146 10.09 -3.24 -11.71
CA VAL A 146 10.02 -3.76 -10.34
C VAL A 146 11.40 -4.10 -9.81
N GLU A 147 12.23 -4.74 -10.61
CA GLU A 147 13.61 -5.11 -10.26
C GLU A 147 14.43 -3.85 -9.95
N ASP A 148 14.41 -2.86 -10.84
CA ASP A 148 15.20 -1.63 -10.70
C ASP A 148 14.82 -0.85 -9.43
N ILE A 149 13.51 -0.61 -9.20
CA ILE A 149 13.06 0.13 -8.02
C ILE A 149 13.32 -0.66 -6.73
N THR A 150 13.13 -1.98 -6.74
CA THR A 150 13.36 -2.80 -5.55
C THR A 150 14.84 -2.85 -5.18
N LYS A 151 15.75 -3.03 -6.14
CA LYS A 151 17.21 -2.97 -5.92
C LYS A 151 17.62 -1.60 -5.37
N ALA A 152 17.12 -0.52 -5.98
CA ALA A 152 17.43 0.83 -5.52
C ALA A 152 17.03 1.03 -4.06
N VAL A 153 15.78 0.70 -3.72
CA VAL A 153 15.28 0.88 -2.35
C VAL A 153 15.95 -0.07 -1.37
N ARG A 154 16.23 -1.33 -1.76
CA ARG A 154 16.93 -2.30 -0.90
C ARG A 154 18.31 -1.81 -0.48
N ALA A 155 19.03 -1.13 -1.37
CA ALA A 155 20.35 -0.58 -1.05
C ALA A 155 20.30 0.50 0.06
N HIS A 156 19.15 1.15 0.27
CA HIS A 156 18.92 2.21 1.25
C HIS A 156 18.08 1.76 2.45
N CYS A 157 17.50 0.54 2.41
CA CYS A 157 16.56 0.05 3.42
C CYS A 157 17.22 -1.01 4.31
N LYS A 158 17.25 -0.77 5.63
CA LYS A 158 17.75 -1.73 6.65
C LYS A 158 16.63 -2.58 7.26
N LYS A 159 15.37 -2.15 7.11
CA LYS A 159 14.19 -2.84 7.63
C LYS A 159 13.78 -3.99 6.71
N PRO A 160 13.01 -4.98 7.18
CA PRO A 160 12.32 -5.92 6.31
C PRO A 160 11.53 -5.16 5.24
N LEU A 161 11.72 -5.53 3.96
CA LEU A 161 11.12 -4.85 2.81
C LEU A 161 10.08 -5.74 2.14
N MET A 162 8.84 -5.33 2.21
CA MET A 162 7.70 -5.93 1.51
C MET A 162 7.38 -5.11 0.26
N VAL A 163 7.14 -5.75 -0.88
CA VAL A 163 6.75 -5.07 -2.13
C VAL A 163 5.27 -5.33 -2.40
N LYS A 164 4.47 -4.26 -2.50
CA LYS A 164 3.03 -4.35 -2.81
C LYS A 164 2.80 -4.33 -4.30
N LEU A 165 2.29 -5.45 -4.83
CA LEU A 165 2.14 -5.70 -6.25
C LEU A 165 0.78 -5.22 -6.80
N SER A 166 0.82 -4.75 -8.05
CA SER A 166 -0.37 -4.38 -8.82
C SER A 166 -1.00 -5.63 -9.48
N PRO A 167 -2.33 -5.76 -9.45
CA PRO A 167 -3.01 -6.80 -10.21
C PRO A 167 -3.19 -6.44 -11.69
N ASN A 168 -2.84 -5.21 -12.09
CA ASN A 168 -3.06 -4.70 -13.45
C ASN A 168 -1.88 -5.05 -14.37
N VAL A 169 -1.52 -6.32 -14.39
CA VAL A 169 -0.43 -6.93 -15.18
C VAL A 169 -0.92 -8.23 -15.79
N THR A 170 -0.22 -8.73 -16.80
CA THR A 170 -0.58 -9.98 -17.48
C THR A 170 -0.30 -11.18 -16.58
N ASP A 171 0.89 -11.25 -15.99
CA ASP A 171 1.30 -12.29 -15.05
C ASP A 171 1.95 -11.65 -13.82
N ILE A 172 1.27 -11.78 -12.68
CA ILE A 172 1.78 -11.23 -11.42
C ILE A 172 2.87 -12.10 -10.81
N SER A 173 2.97 -13.38 -11.21
CA SER A 173 3.99 -14.30 -10.70
C SER A 173 5.36 -13.86 -11.17
N GLU A 174 5.51 -13.44 -12.44
CA GLU A 174 6.74 -12.90 -12.97
C GLU A 174 7.16 -11.62 -12.23
N ILE A 175 6.18 -10.76 -11.93
CA ILE A 175 6.42 -9.52 -11.16
C ILE A 175 6.87 -9.83 -9.73
N ALA A 176 6.27 -10.84 -9.09
CA ALA A 176 6.65 -11.28 -7.75
C ALA A 176 8.08 -11.82 -7.72
N LEU A 177 8.44 -12.67 -8.69
CA LEU A 177 9.79 -13.20 -8.83
C LEU A 177 10.83 -12.11 -9.10
N ALA A 178 10.47 -11.08 -9.88
CA ALA A 178 11.34 -9.92 -10.09
C ALA A 178 11.57 -9.13 -8.79
N ALA A 179 10.55 -8.94 -7.96
CA ALA A 179 10.70 -8.30 -6.66
C ALA A 179 11.58 -9.12 -5.71
N GLU A 180 11.36 -10.45 -5.64
CA GLU A 180 12.16 -11.37 -4.82
C GLU A 180 13.64 -11.36 -5.24
N SER A 181 13.91 -11.52 -6.54
CA SER A 181 15.28 -11.51 -7.09
C SER A 181 16.03 -10.20 -6.85
N ALA A 182 15.28 -9.10 -6.70
CA ALA A 182 15.80 -7.77 -6.43
C ALA A 182 16.01 -7.48 -4.93
N GLY A 183 15.71 -8.44 -4.04
CA GLY A 183 15.95 -8.35 -2.61
C GLY A 183 14.73 -7.92 -1.76
N ALA A 184 13.52 -8.10 -2.26
CA ALA A 184 12.34 -8.04 -1.40
C ALA A 184 12.33 -9.23 -0.43
N ASP A 185 12.05 -8.96 0.85
CA ASP A 185 11.93 -10.01 1.89
C ASP A 185 10.51 -10.63 1.89
N ALA A 186 9.52 -9.91 1.35
CA ALA A 186 8.14 -10.37 1.21
C ALA A 186 7.44 -9.63 0.06
N VAL A 187 6.28 -10.17 -0.36
CA VAL A 187 5.36 -9.49 -1.26
C VAL A 187 3.97 -9.42 -0.66
N SER A 188 3.26 -8.31 -0.90
CA SER A 188 1.83 -8.19 -0.58
C SER A 188 1.00 -8.09 -1.85
N MET A 189 -0.15 -8.77 -1.86
CA MET A 189 -1.06 -8.84 -3.01
C MET A 189 -2.51 -8.73 -2.53
N ILE A 190 -3.29 -7.98 -3.22
CA ILE A 190 -3.09 -7.20 -4.42
C ILE A 190 -3.50 -5.74 -4.14
N ASN A 191 -2.93 -4.78 -4.91
CA ASN A 191 -3.51 -3.45 -4.99
C ASN A 191 -4.87 -3.54 -5.74
N THR A 192 -5.53 -2.41 -5.98
CA THR A 192 -6.86 -2.36 -6.60
C THR A 192 -6.79 -2.61 -8.11
N LEU A 193 -7.83 -3.26 -8.66
CA LEU A 193 -8.02 -3.35 -10.10
C LEU A 193 -8.50 -2.00 -10.65
N THR A 194 -8.00 -1.61 -11.81
CA THR A 194 -8.46 -0.39 -12.47
C THR A 194 -9.88 -0.58 -13.00
N GLY A 195 -10.78 0.35 -12.64
CA GLY A 195 -12.17 0.34 -13.07
C GLY A 195 -12.67 1.73 -13.43
N MET A 196 -13.85 1.78 -14.05
CA MET A 196 -14.58 3.00 -14.39
C MET A 196 -16.07 2.80 -14.13
N ARG A 197 -16.74 3.85 -13.68
CA ARG A 197 -18.20 3.92 -13.65
C ARG A 197 -18.68 5.18 -14.36
N ILE A 198 -19.66 5.02 -15.24
CA ILE A 198 -20.28 6.10 -16.03
C ILE A 198 -21.67 6.35 -15.48
N ASP A 199 -22.01 7.61 -15.25
CA ASP A 199 -23.41 8.04 -15.03
C ASP A 199 -24.13 8.06 -16.39
N ILE A 200 -25.15 7.23 -16.52
CA ILE A 200 -25.91 7.06 -17.77
C ILE A 200 -26.72 8.31 -18.16
N ASN A 201 -27.06 9.16 -17.19
CA ASN A 201 -27.84 10.36 -17.45
C ASN A 201 -26.94 11.50 -17.95
N THR A 202 -25.80 11.71 -17.29
CA THR A 202 -24.83 12.75 -17.68
C THR A 202 -23.84 12.29 -18.74
N LYS A 203 -23.75 10.95 -18.98
CA LYS A 203 -22.81 10.30 -19.91
C LYS A 203 -21.34 10.62 -19.59
N ARG A 204 -21.03 10.85 -18.31
CA ARG A 204 -19.69 11.19 -17.82
C ARG A 204 -19.23 10.20 -16.74
N PRO A 205 -17.91 10.02 -16.57
CA PRO A 205 -17.37 9.30 -15.43
C PRO A 205 -17.83 9.93 -14.11
N ILE A 206 -18.13 9.07 -13.11
CA ILE A 206 -18.64 9.51 -11.82
C ILE A 206 -17.55 10.16 -10.97
N ILE A 207 -16.30 9.69 -11.10
CA ILE A 207 -15.16 10.25 -10.38
C ILE A 207 -14.35 11.19 -11.26
N HIS A 208 -13.76 12.22 -10.66
CA HIS A 208 -13.02 13.27 -11.37
C HIS A 208 -11.88 12.74 -12.25
N ASN A 209 -11.18 11.71 -11.79
CA ASN A 209 -10.05 11.10 -12.51
C ASN A 209 -10.46 10.16 -13.66
N ASN A 210 -11.75 10.04 -13.97
CA ASN A 210 -12.37 9.12 -14.92
C ASN A 210 -12.26 7.64 -14.48
N THR A 211 -11.05 7.15 -14.21
CA THR A 211 -10.78 5.80 -13.70
C THR A 211 -10.30 5.85 -12.27
N GLY A 212 -10.49 4.76 -11.54
CA GLY A 212 -10.01 4.58 -10.18
C GLY A 212 -9.73 3.12 -9.86
N GLY A 213 -9.16 2.88 -8.69
CA GLY A 213 -9.01 1.53 -8.18
C GLY A 213 -10.33 0.98 -7.68
N PHE A 214 -10.71 -0.20 -8.14
CA PHE A 214 -11.89 -0.94 -7.67
C PHE A 214 -11.47 -1.90 -6.56
N SER A 215 -12.17 -1.86 -5.44
CA SER A 215 -11.99 -2.73 -4.27
C SER A 215 -13.34 -3.14 -3.69
N GLY A 216 -13.36 -4.23 -2.93
CA GLY A 216 -14.57 -4.69 -2.24
C GLY A 216 -14.79 -6.20 -2.37
N PRO A 217 -15.93 -6.72 -1.84
CA PRO A 217 -16.21 -8.14 -1.79
C PRO A 217 -16.18 -8.86 -3.14
N ALA A 218 -16.55 -8.18 -4.23
CA ALA A 218 -16.51 -8.75 -5.59
C ALA A 218 -15.09 -9.15 -6.04
N LEU A 219 -14.03 -8.59 -5.43
CA LEU A 219 -12.65 -8.92 -5.78
C LEU A 219 -12.07 -10.10 -5.01
N LEU A 220 -12.71 -10.55 -3.93
CA LEU A 220 -12.17 -11.62 -3.09
C LEU A 220 -11.80 -12.88 -3.87
N PRO A 221 -12.66 -13.45 -4.74
CA PRO A 221 -12.30 -14.64 -5.50
C PRO A 221 -11.16 -14.42 -6.50
N ILE A 222 -11.03 -13.21 -7.03
CA ILE A 222 -9.93 -12.83 -7.94
C ILE A 222 -8.62 -12.72 -7.13
N ALA A 223 -8.64 -12.03 -6.00
CA ALA A 223 -7.47 -11.87 -5.13
C ALA A 223 -6.95 -13.22 -4.61
N VAL A 224 -7.86 -14.13 -4.23
CA VAL A 224 -7.48 -15.49 -3.79
C VAL A 224 -6.84 -16.28 -4.93
N ARG A 225 -7.39 -16.21 -6.14
CA ARG A 225 -6.83 -16.89 -7.32
C ARG A 225 -5.43 -16.38 -7.66
N ILE A 226 -5.21 -15.08 -7.60
CA ILE A 226 -3.93 -14.45 -7.96
C ILE A 226 -2.79 -14.86 -7.02
N ARG A 227 -3.09 -15.26 -5.78
CA ARG A 227 -2.09 -15.73 -4.80
C ARG A 227 -1.57 -17.15 -5.05
N ARG A 228 -2.19 -17.89 -5.97
CA ARG A 228 -1.87 -19.28 -6.22
C ARG A 228 -0.84 -19.43 -7.37
#